data_9c35cdb366cb25ea71104726441ed043
#
_entry.id   9c35cdb366cb25ea71104726441ed043
#
_cell.length_a   1.000
_cell.length_b   1.000
_cell.length_c   1.000
_cell.angle_alpha   90.00
_cell.angle_beta   90.00
_cell.angle_gamma   90.00
#
_symmetry.space_group_name_H-M   'P 1'
#
loop_
_entity.id
_entity.type
_entity.pdbx_description
1 polymer ?
#
loop_
_entity_poly.entity_id
_entity_poly.type
_entity_poly.pdbx_seq_one_letter_code
_entity_poly.pdbx_strand_id
1 'polypeptide(L)'
;HPMRARARSGIWELFIPGQGQGALYKYEIRTKTGALARKTDPQGFYAEMRPQTASLVWDISFGARGLWSDAEWMASRARNDPLRRPMAIYEVHLGSWARVPGSSGYLSYRDLAARLVAYVRQQGYTHVELMPVTEHPLDASWGYQVTGMFSPTSRFGSPDDFQYFVDHMHGNGIGVILDWVPAHFPKNDFGLVKFDGSALYEYADDRIGEHKAWGTKVFNYKCKQVVQFLINSALFWL
;
A
#
# COMPACT_ATOMS: atom_id res chain seq x y z
N HIS A 1 -5.43 -25.76 -2.67
CA HIS A 1 -6.81 -25.73 -2.18
C HIS A 1 -7.68 -25.02 -3.23
N PRO A 2 -8.61 -25.74 -3.92
CA PRO A 2 -9.48 -25.12 -4.92
C PRO A 2 -10.54 -24.26 -4.25
N MET A 3 -10.73 -23.05 -4.78
CA MET A 3 -11.85 -22.19 -4.41
C MET A 3 -13.12 -22.59 -5.16
N ARG A 4 -14.26 -22.31 -4.60
CA ARG A 4 -15.58 -22.54 -5.25
C ARG A 4 -16.23 -21.21 -5.65
N ALA A 5 -16.83 -21.17 -6.83
CA ALA A 5 -17.61 -20.00 -7.24
C ALA A 5 -18.95 -19.96 -6.50
N ARG A 6 -19.35 -18.78 -6.02
CA ARG A 6 -20.69 -18.54 -5.47
C ARG A 6 -21.70 -18.28 -6.59
N ALA A 7 -22.21 -19.36 -7.16
CA ALA A 7 -23.16 -19.32 -8.29
C ALA A 7 -22.64 -18.42 -9.44
N ARG A 8 -23.42 -17.44 -9.89
CA ARG A 8 -23.06 -16.50 -10.97
C ARG A 8 -22.58 -15.14 -10.47
N SER A 9 -22.21 -15.03 -9.19
CA SER A 9 -21.82 -13.75 -8.59
C SER A 9 -20.43 -13.24 -9.03
N GLY A 10 -19.59 -14.12 -9.60
CA GLY A 10 -18.15 -13.81 -9.86
C GLY A 10 -17.28 -13.89 -8.61
N ILE A 11 -17.87 -14.20 -7.46
CA ILE A 11 -17.13 -14.35 -6.19
C ILE A 11 -16.65 -15.79 -6.04
N TRP A 12 -15.39 -15.94 -5.67
CA TRP A 12 -14.79 -17.23 -5.35
C TRP A 12 -14.49 -17.25 -3.86
N GLU A 13 -14.77 -18.35 -3.19
CA GLU A 13 -14.55 -18.48 -1.77
C GLU A 13 -13.88 -19.80 -1.39
N LEU A 14 -13.10 -19.76 -0.31
CA LEU A 14 -12.47 -20.90 0.30
C LEU A 14 -12.31 -20.63 1.79
N PHE A 15 -12.70 -21.59 2.63
CA PHE A 15 -12.38 -21.57 4.05
C PHE A 15 -11.30 -22.62 4.34
N ILE A 16 -10.21 -22.22 4.99
CA ILE A 16 -9.11 -23.10 5.38
C ILE A 16 -8.96 -23.04 6.91
N PRO A 17 -9.33 -24.10 7.64
CA PRO A 17 -9.19 -24.13 9.09
C PRO A 17 -7.73 -23.98 9.53
N GLY A 18 -7.50 -23.31 10.66
CA GLY A 18 -6.18 -23.19 11.27
C GLY A 18 -5.23 -22.20 10.55
N GLN A 19 -5.70 -21.49 9.51
CA GLN A 19 -4.96 -20.39 8.89
C GLN A 19 -5.41 -19.07 9.52
N GLY A 20 -4.44 -18.26 9.93
CA GLY A 20 -4.68 -16.98 10.60
C GLY A 20 -3.57 -15.98 10.31
N GLN A 21 -3.49 -14.94 11.12
CA GLN A 21 -2.53 -13.85 10.97
C GLN A 21 -1.09 -14.35 10.76
N GLY A 22 -0.41 -13.82 9.78
CA GLY A 22 0.94 -14.21 9.38
C GLY A 22 1.02 -15.37 8.40
N ALA A 23 -0.10 -16.05 8.09
CA ALA A 23 -0.11 -17.11 7.09
C ALA A 23 0.18 -16.55 5.70
N LEU A 24 1.13 -17.17 4.98
CA LEU A 24 1.51 -16.79 3.63
C LEU A 24 0.58 -17.43 2.60
N TYR A 25 0.15 -16.66 1.62
CA TYR A 25 -0.70 -17.18 0.54
C TYR A 25 -0.47 -16.47 -0.79
N LYS A 26 -0.85 -17.16 -1.86
CA LYS A 26 -1.00 -16.64 -3.23
C LYS A 26 -2.24 -17.25 -3.87
N TYR A 27 -2.79 -16.55 -4.83
CA TYR A 27 -3.79 -17.12 -5.72
C TYR A 27 -3.12 -17.84 -6.89
N GLU A 28 -3.54 -19.07 -7.17
CA GLU A 28 -3.22 -19.76 -8.41
C GLU A 28 -4.45 -19.78 -9.29
N ILE A 29 -4.39 -19.07 -10.40
CA ILE A 29 -5.51 -18.84 -11.31
C ILE A 29 -5.28 -19.66 -12.58
N ARG A 30 -6.21 -20.54 -12.90
CA ARG A 30 -6.24 -21.19 -14.21
C ARG A 30 -6.90 -20.25 -15.20
N THR A 31 -6.12 -19.71 -16.11
CA THR A 31 -6.57 -18.76 -17.13
C THR A 31 -7.50 -19.43 -18.15
N LYS A 32 -8.21 -18.64 -18.95
CA LYS A 32 -9.06 -19.12 -20.03
C LYS A 32 -8.31 -19.99 -21.05
N THR A 33 -7.03 -19.78 -21.23
CA THR A 33 -6.16 -20.56 -22.13
C THR A 33 -5.63 -21.84 -21.49
N GLY A 34 -5.93 -22.10 -20.21
CA GLY A 34 -5.46 -23.24 -19.45
C GLY A 34 -4.11 -23.04 -18.75
N ALA A 35 -3.41 -21.92 -18.99
CA ALA A 35 -2.18 -21.59 -18.30
C ALA A 35 -2.45 -21.30 -16.81
N LEU A 36 -1.44 -21.52 -15.95
CA LEU A 36 -1.50 -21.20 -14.53
C LEU A 36 -0.77 -19.88 -14.26
N ALA A 37 -1.44 -18.95 -13.61
CA ALA A 37 -0.89 -17.69 -13.15
C ALA A 37 -0.90 -17.66 -11.60
N ARG A 38 0.26 -17.38 -10.99
CA ARG A 38 0.38 -17.22 -9.53
C ARG A 38 0.43 -15.74 -9.19
N LYS A 39 -0.57 -15.27 -8.44
CA LYS A 39 -0.79 -13.85 -8.16
C LYS A 39 -0.79 -13.57 -6.66
N THR A 40 -0.28 -12.39 -6.30
CA THR A 40 -0.52 -11.80 -4.97
C THR A 40 -1.98 -11.39 -4.84
N ASP A 41 -2.44 -11.20 -3.63
CA ASP A 41 -3.78 -10.66 -3.39
C ASP A 41 -3.80 -9.15 -3.74
N PRO A 42 -4.64 -8.72 -4.69
CA PRO A 42 -4.78 -7.31 -5.05
C PRO A 42 -5.27 -6.43 -3.89
N GLN A 43 -5.94 -7.02 -2.91
CA GLN A 43 -6.46 -6.36 -1.71
C GLN A 43 -5.76 -6.82 -0.43
N GLY A 44 -4.61 -7.48 -0.54
CA GLY A 44 -3.81 -7.91 0.60
C GLY A 44 -3.30 -6.73 1.40
N PHE A 45 -3.40 -6.82 2.73
CA PHE A 45 -3.02 -5.76 3.66
C PHE A 45 -1.56 -5.83 4.09
N TYR A 46 -0.89 -6.94 3.84
CA TYR A 46 0.53 -7.12 4.12
C TYR A 46 1.18 -8.02 3.08
N ALA A 47 2.42 -7.71 2.71
CA ALA A 47 3.22 -8.45 1.75
C ALA A 47 4.48 -9.01 2.39
N GLU A 48 4.99 -10.14 1.88
CA GLU A 48 6.32 -10.60 2.22
C GLU A 48 7.38 -9.57 1.86
N MET A 49 8.46 -9.57 2.65
CA MET A 49 9.67 -8.81 2.30
C MET A 49 10.23 -9.30 0.97
N ARG A 50 10.45 -8.37 0.05
CA ARG A 50 11.10 -8.67 -1.22
C ARG A 50 12.49 -9.34 -1.02
N PRO A 51 12.93 -10.21 -1.89
CA PRO A 51 12.40 -10.52 -3.23
C PRO A 51 11.19 -11.46 -3.23
N GLN A 52 10.73 -11.88 -2.06
CA GLN A 52 9.53 -12.70 -1.94
C GLN A 52 8.28 -11.93 -2.34
N THR A 53 7.22 -12.65 -2.70
CA THR A 53 6.05 -12.02 -3.34
C THR A 53 4.72 -12.62 -2.88
N ALA A 54 4.65 -13.26 -1.71
CA ALA A 54 3.38 -13.71 -1.17
C ALA A 54 2.66 -12.57 -0.44
N SER A 55 1.35 -12.70 -0.30
CA SER A 55 0.57 -11.92 0.64
C SER A 55 0.54 -12.62 1.99
N LEU A 56 0.41 -11.86 3.08
CA LEU A 56 0.19 -12.39 4.41
C LEU A 56 -1.24 -12.09 4.85
N VAL A 57 -1.87 -13.06 5.50
CA VAL A 57 -3.12 -12.80 6.22
C VAL A 57 -2.81 -11.83 7.35
N TRP A 58 -3.51 -10.69 7.39
CA TRP A 58 -3.31 -9.67 8.40
C TRP A 58 -4.64 -9.11 8.90
N ASP A 59 -4.76 -8.98 10.21
CA ASP A 59 -5.93 -8.35 10.83
C ASP A 59 -5.76 -6.84 10.83
N ILE A 60 -6.66 -6.14 10.11
CA ILE A 60 -6.70 -4.68 10.02
C ILE A 60 -7.68 -4.02 10.98
N SER A 61 -8.18 -4.75 11.98
CA SER A 61 -9.09 -4.21 12.99
C SER A 61 -8.35 -3.29 13.99
N PHE A 62 -7.58 -2.34 13.48
CA PHE A 62 -6.74 -1.43 14.28
C PHE A 62 -7.53 -0.71 15.37
N GLY A 63 -8.68 -0.14 15.03
CA GLY A 63 -9.53 0.56 15.99
C GLY A 63 -10.08 -0.36 17.08
N ALA A 64 -10.49 -1.57 16.73
CA ALA A 64 -10.98 -2.56 17.68
C ALA A 64 -9.88 -3.06 18.64
N ARG A 65 -8.61 -3.01 18.22
CA ARG A 65 -7.45 -3.36 19.06
C ARG A 65 -6.94 -2.20 19.92
N GLY A 66 -7.56 -1.01 19.82
CA GLY A 66 -7.17 0.16 20.60
C GLY A 66 -5.75 0.68 20.27
N LEU A 67 -5.30 0.50 19.05
CA LEU A 67 -3.94 0.88 18.63
C LEU A 67 -3.81 2.36 18.27
N TRP A 68 -4.93 3.09 18.11
CA TRP A 68 -4.94 4.53 17.86
C TRP A 68 -5.04 5.31 19.16
N SER A 69 -4.17 6.29 19.36
CA SER A 69 -4.18 7.24 20.47
C SER A 69 -4.37 8.70 20.04
N ASP A 70 -4.63 8.93 18.75
CA ASP A 70 -4.67 10.24 18.09
C ASP A 70 -6.05 10.94 18.12
N ALA A 71 -6.95 10.56 19.01
CA ALA A 71 -8.32 11.10 19.09
C ALA A 71 -8.35 12.64 19.20
N GLU A 72 -7.41 13.24 19.95
CA GLU A 72 -7.29 14.70 20.08
C GLU A 72 -6.88 15.36 18.77
N TRP A 73 -5.91 14.76 18.05
CA TRP A 73 -5.51 15.20 16.72
C TRP A 73 -6.69 15.15 15.75
N MET A 74 -7.42 14.05 15.69
CA MET A 74 -8.57 13.87 14.81
C MET A 74 -9.68 14.88 15.12
N ALA A 75 -9.97 15.12 16.41
CA ALA A 75 -10.92 16.13 16.82
C ALA A 75 -10.46 17.55 16.47
N SER A 76 -9.17 17.84 16.61
CA SER A 76 -8.57 19.12 16.21
C SER A 76 -8.63 19.31 14.69
N ARG A 77 -8.27 18.29 13.91
CA ARG A 77 -8.36 18.29 12.44
C ARG A 77 -9.77 18.60 11.96
N ALA A 78 -10.79 17.99 12.57
CA ALA A 78 -12.18 18.20 12.19
C ALA A 78 -12.68 19.65 12.45
N ARG A 79 -12.13 20.34 13.46
CA ARG A 79 -12.48 21.72 13.81
C ARG A 79 -11.71 22.78 13.03
N ASN A 80 -10.58 22.40 12.43
CA ASN A 80 -9.67 23.35 11.79
C ASN A 80 -9.75 23.23 10.27
N ASP A 81 -9.99 24.36 9.60
CA ASP A 81 -9.91 24.44 8.14
C ASP A 81 -8.43 24.49 7.71
N PRO A 82 -7.91 23.44 7.04
CA PRO A 82 -6.52 23.40 6.61
C PRO A 82 -6.19 24.50 5.60
N LEU A 83 -7.18 25.01 4.87
CA LEU A 83 -6.98 26.08 3.87
C LEU A 83 -6.78 27.47 4.51
N ARG A 84 -7.02 27.61 5.82
CA ARG A 84 -6.92 28.86 6.57
C ARG A 84 -5.76 28.88 7.57
N ARG A 85 -4.86 27.90 7.51
CA ARG A 85 -3.71 27.82 8.41
C ARG A 85 -2.41 27.73 7.60
N PRO A 86 -1.31 28.31 8.11
CA PRO A 86 0.00 28.06 7.53
C PRO A 86 0.32 26.57 7.54
N MET A 87 0.83 26.07 6.43
CA MET A 87 1.26 24.68 6.26
C MET A 87 2.69 24.69 5.73
N ALA A 88 3.59 23.99 6.42
CA ALA A 88 4.95 23.71 5.96
C ALA A 88 5.09 22.20 5.87
N ILE A 89 5.32 21.69 4.65
CA ILE A 89 5.35 20.27 4.34
C ILE A 89 6.80 19.84 4.11
N TYR A 90 7.20 18.74 4.72
CA TYR A 90 8.48 18.07 4.47
C TYR A 90 8.23 16.77 3.71
N GLU A 91 8.57 16.76 2.41
CA GLU A 91 8.52 15.55 1.60
C GLU A 91 9.70 14.64 1.93
N VAL A 92 9.44 13.36 2.11
CA VAL A 92 10.46 12.40 2.54
C VAL A 92 10.28 11.01 1.93
N HIS A 93 11.37 10.44 1.40
CA HIS A 93 11.46 9.04 1.04
C HIS A 93 12.07 8.27 2.23
N LEU A 94 11.25 7.49 2.93
CA LEU A 94 11.65 6.80 4.18
C LEU A 94 12.88 5.90 3.99
N GLY A 95 12.98 5.24 2.85
CA GLY A 95 14.07 4.30 2.56
C GLY A 95 15.44 4.93 2.33
N SER A 96 15.53 6.23 2.04
CA SER A 96 16.80 6.94 1.80
C SER A 96 17.08 8.05 2.80
N TRP A 97 16.08 8.52 3.54
CA TRP A 97 16.22 9.61 4.49
C TRP A 97 17.20 9.29 5.62
N ALA A 98 17.08 8.09 6.20
CA ALA A 98 18.03 7.59 7.18
C ALA A 98 18.14 6.06 7.09
N ARG A 99 19.30 5.54 7.46
CA ARG A 99 19.64 4.12 7.45
C ARG A 99 20.12 3.67 8.82
N VAL A 100 20.16 2.36 9.03
CA VAL A 100 20.83 1.77 10.20
C VAL A 100 22.33 2.10 10.11
N PRO A 101 22.93 2.74 11.13
CA PRO A 101 24.34 3.08 11.11
C PRO A 101 25.24 1.86 10.85
N GLY A 102 26.18 1.98 9.91
CA GLY A 102 27.11 0.91 9.55
C GLY A 102 26.49 -0.28 8.79
N SER A 103 25.25 -0.15 8.29
CA SER A 103 24.52 -1.21 7.58
C SER A 103 23.79 -0.66 6.35
N SER A 104 23.53 -1.52 5.37
CA SER A 104 22.60 -1.23 4.27
C SER A 104 21.13 -1.40 4.66
N GLY A 105 20.83 -1.84 5.89
CA GLY A 105 19.49 -2.09 6.39
C GLY A 105 18.62 -0.83 6.50
N TYR A 106 17.32 -1.02 6.39
CA TYR A 106 16.34 0.04 6.62
C TYR A 106 16.08 0.24 8.11
N LEU A 107 15.76 1.47 8.51
CA LEU A 107 15.14 1.72 9.80
C LEU A 107 13.68 1.22 9.79
N SER A 108 13.22 0.79 10.96
CA SER A 108 11.80 0.43 11.10
C SER A 108 10.89 1.67 11.06
N TYR A 109 9.59 1.47 10.77
CA TYR A 109 8.59 2.55 10.91
C TYR A 109 8.66 3.21 12.28
N ARG A 110 8.88 2.42 13.35
CA ARG A 110 8.98 2.93 14.72
C ARG A 110 10.21 3.81 14.94
N ASP A 111 11.37 3.37 14.45
CA ASP A 111 12.61 4.15 14.55
C ASP A 111 12.54 5.43 13.71
N LEU A 112 11.94 5.33 12.51
CA LEU A 112 11.72 6.47 11.62
C LEU A 112 10.78 7.49 12.26
N ALA A 113 9.69 7.05 12.92
CA ALA A 113 8.75 7.93 13.59
C ALA A 113 9.43 8.83 14.61
N ALA A 114 10.19 8.24 15.54
CA ALA A 114 10.87 8.98 16.59
C ALA A 114 11.89 10.00 16.04
N ARG A 115 12.69 9.58 15.06
CA ARG A 115 13.74 10.44 14.46
C ARG A 115 13.16 11.55 13.61
N LEU A 116 12.14 11.23 12.81
CA LEU A 116 11.52 12.19 11.90
C LEU A 116 10.73 13.26 12.66
N VAL A 117 10.01 12.89 13.73
CA VAL A 117 9.34 13.85 14.63
C VAL A 117 10.35 14.86 15.18
N ALA A 118 11.48 14.39 15.72
CA ALA A 118 12.50 15.27 16.27
C ALA A 118 13.02 16.27 15.22
N TYR A 119 13.30 15.76 14.01
CA TYR A 119 13.83 16.58 12.91
C TYR A 119 12.82 17.63 12.43
N VAL A 120 11.60 17.19 12.06
CA VAL A 120 10.60 18.11 11.45
C VAL A 120 10.12 19.17 12.43
N ARG A 121 10.02 18.84 13.73
CA ARG A 121 9.72 19.83 14.78
C ARG A 121 10.82 20.86 14.93
N GLN A 122 12.08 20.43 14.95
CA GLN A 122 13.24 21.35 15.03
C GLN A 122 13.28 22.30 13.85
N GLN A 123 12.88 21.83 12.64
CA GLN A 123 12.86 22.64 11.43
C GLN A 123 11.58 23.47 11.26
N GLY A 124 10.58 23.29 12.11
CA GLY A 124 9.32 24.04 12.06
C GLY A 124 8.30 23.55 11.02
N TYR A 125 8.44 22.33 10.53
CA TYR A 125 7.43 21.73 9.64
C TYR A 125 6.19 21.31 10.41
N THR A 126 5.02 21.42 9.75
CA THR A 126 3.70 21.05 10.30
C THR A 126 3.23 19.69 9.79
N HIS A 127 3.72 19.25 8.64
CA HIS A 127 3.33 18.01 7.99
C HIS A 127 4.56 17.30 7.43
N VAL A 128 4.46 15.98 7.32
CA VAL A 128 5.33 15.16 6.49
C VAL A 128 4.52 14.61 5.32
N GLU A 129 5.08 14.69 4.12
CA GLU A 129 4.58 14.00 2.94
C GLU A 129 5.46 12.80 2.67
N LEU A 130 4.87 11.61 2.77
CA LEU A 130 5.57 10.37 2.51
C LEU A 130 5.51 10.06 1.02
N MET A 131 6.65 10.08 0.32
CA MET A 131 6.76 9.46 -0.99
C MET A 131 6.22 8.03 -0.90
N PRO A 132 5.73 7.41 -2.00
CA PRO A 132 4.85 6.25 -1.92
C PRO A 132 5.34 5.16 -0.97
N VAL A 133 4.56 4.88 0.07
CA VAL A 133 4.80 3.82 1.06
C VAL A 133 4.01 2.55 0.78
N THR A 134 3.21 2.52 -0.27
CA THR A 134 2.53 1.32 -0.74
C THR A 134 3.54 0.28 -1.22
N GLU A 135 3.22 -1.01 -1.07
CA GLU A 135 4.17 -2.09 -1.41
C GLU A 135 4.56 -2.08 -2.90
N HIS A 136 5.85 -2.22 -3.15
CA HIS A 136 6.45 -2.15 -4.49
C HIS A 136 7.71 -3.03 -4.58
N PRO A 137 8.01 -3.66 -5.75
CA PRO A 137 9.14 -4.58 -5.86
C PRO A 137 10.49 -3.87 -6.08
N LEU A 138 10.50 -2.69 -6.70
CA LEU A 138 11.70 -2.01 -7.18
C LEU A 138 12.02 -0.78 -6.34
N ASP A 139 13.15 -0.80 -5.60
CA ASP A 139 13.59 0.35 -4.80
C ASP A 139 13.85 1.61 -5.63
N ALA A 140 14.43 1.42 -6.83
CA ALA A 140 14.74 2.53 -7.74
C ALA A 140 13.49 3.25 -8.26
N SER A 141 12.29 2.68 -8.08
CA SER A 141 11.03 3.35 -8.40
C SER A 141 10.58 4.35 -7.34
N TRP A 142 11.25 4.40 -6.17
CA TRP A 142 10.86 5.20 -4.99
C TRP A 142 9.42 4.94 -4.51
N GLY A 143 8.86 3.76 -4.85
CA GLY A 143 7.48 3.40 -4.54
C GLY A 143 6.46 3.71 -5.63
N TYR A 144 6.84 4.37 -6.73
CA TYR A 144 5.89 4.70 -7.80
C TYR A 144 5.46 3.52 -8.67
N GLN A 145 6.07 2.34 -8.53
CA GLN A 145 5.66 1.10 -9.22
C GLN A 145 4.94 0.15 -8.25
N VAL A 146 3.74 0.52 -7.86
CA VAL A 146 2.94 -0.15 -6.81
C VAL A 146 2.47 -1.54 -7.24
N THR A 147 2.66 -2.53 -6.36
CA THR A 147 2.08 -3.88 -6.49
C THR A 147 1.06 -4.21 -5.39
N GLY A 148 1.08 -3.50 -4.27
CA GLY A 148 0.15 -3.67 -3.15
C GLY A 148 -0.60 -2.39 -2.81
N MET A 149 -1.77 -2.17 -3.43
CA MET A 149 -2.56 -0.94 -3.27
C MET A 149 -3.15 -0.74 -1.87
N PHE A 150 -3.18 -1.78 -1.04
CA PHE A 150 -3.74 -1.80 0.31
C PHE A 150 -2.72 -2.19 1.38
N SER A 151 -1.44 -2.32 1.03
CA SER A 151 -0.41 -2.70 1.99
C SER A 151 0.70 -1.65 2.08
N PRO A 152 1.09 -1.23 3.29
CA PRO A 152 2.33 -0.49 3.46
C PRO A 152 3.50 -1.42 3.12
N THR A 153 4.58 -0.83 2.61
CA THR A 153 5.75 -1.64 2.24
C THR A 153 6.35 -2.34 3.46
N SER A 154 6.60 -3.63 3.31
CA SER A 154 7.22 -4.48 4.34
C SER A 154 8.68 -4.12 4.67
N ARG A 155 9.30 -3.26 3.89
CA ARG A 155 10.69 -2.81 4.10
C ARG A 155 10.96 -2.24 5.47
N PHE A 156 9.97 -1.59 6.06
CA PHE A 156 10.11 -0.84 7.30
C PHE A 156 9.34 -1.47 8.47
N GLY A 157 8.66 -2.59 8.26
CA GLY A 157 7.90 -3.29 9.29
C GLY A 157 6.50 -3.73 8.86
N SER A 158 5.66 -4.01 9.82
CA SER A 158 4.29 -4.47 9.65
C SER A 158 3.30 -3.30 9.41
N PRO A 159 2.06 -3.60 8.98
CA PRO A 159 0.99 -2.60 8.95
C PRO A 159 0.74 -1.93 10.32
N ASP A 160 0.87 -2.68 11.42
CA ASP A 160 0.75 -2.13 12.78
C ASP A 160 1.89 -1.14 13.10
N ASP A 161 3.10 -1.37 12.58
CA ASP A 161 4.22 -0.45 12.75
C ASP A 161 4.02 0.82 11.92
N PHE A 162 3.43 0.71 10.74
CA PHE A 162 3.05 1.89 9.95
C PHE A 162 1.94 2.69 10.63
N GLN A 163 0.94 2.02 11.18
CA GLN A 163 -0.09 2.68 11.99
C GLN A 163 0.54 3.41 13.19
N TYR A 164 1.45 2.76 13.92
CA TYR A 164 2.19 3.41 15.00
C TYR A 164 2.94 4.65 14.52
N PHE A 165 3.54 4.59 13.33
CA PHE A 165 4.24 5.75 12.74
C PHE A 165 3.28 6.93 12.60
N VAL A 166 2.09 6.72 12.01
CA VAL A 166 1.10 7.79 11.82
C VAL A 166 0.58 8.32 13.16
N ASP A 167 0.22 7.42 14.07
CA ASP A 167 -0.26 7.77 15.42
C ASP A 167 0.78 8.59 16.19
N HIS A 168 2.06 8.20 16.11
CA HIS A 168 3.14 8.92 16.75
C HIS A 168 3.36 10.32 16.15
N MET A 169 3.22 10.49 14.82
CA MET A 169 3.25 11.81 14.17
C MET A 169 2.10 12.69 14.67
N HIS A 170 0.88 12.17 14.67
CA HIS A 170 -0.32 12.88 15.15
C HIS A 170 -0.21 13.28 16.61
N GLY A 171 0.25 12.39 17.49
CA GLY A 171 0.49 12.68 18.91
C GLY A 171 1.55 13.77 19.16
N ASN A 172 2.40 14.06 18.16
CA ASN A 172 3.38 15.15 18.20
C ASN A 172 2.95 16.40 17.42
N GLY A 173 1.68 16.48 16.99
CA GLY A 173 1.12 17.60 16.27
C GLY A 173 1.56 17.73 14.82
N ILE A 174 2.00 16.63 14.19
CA ILE A 174 2.48 16.57 12.80
C ILE A 174 1.48 15.81 11.95
N GLY A 175 0.96 16.43 10.88
CA GLY A 175 0.11 15.76 9.91
C GLY A 175 0.91 14.85 8.97
N VAL A 176 0.27 13.79 8.49
CA VAL A 176 0.86 12.86 7.53
C VAL A 176 0.08 12.94 6.22
N ILE A 177 0.79 13.14 5.12
CA ILE A 177 0.27 13.13 3.76
C ILE A 177 0.88 11.91 3.07
N LEU A 178 0.06 11.13 2.36
CA LEU A 178 0.52 9.98 1.60
C LEU A 178 0.50 10.29 0.11
N ASP A 179 1.63 10.08 -0.55
CA ASP A 179 1.68 10.07 -2.01
C ASP A 179 1.09 8.75 -2.52
N TRP A 180 -0.13 8.83 -3.05
CA TRP A 180 -0.90 7.69 -3.54
C TRP A 180 -0.89 7.65 -5.07
N VAL A 181 -0.54 6.49 -5.65
CA VAL A 181 -0.25 6.33 -7.09
C VAL A 181 -1.33 5.51 -7.79
N PRO A 182 -2.44 6.10 -8.24
CA PRO A 182 -3.52 5.38 -8.94
C PRO A 182 -3.31 5.29 -10.45
N ALA A 183 -2.23 5.83 -11.00
CA ALA A 183 -2.08 6.06 -12.44
C ALA A 183 -1.68 4.80 -13.21
N HIS A 184 -0.79 4.02 -12.64
CA HIS A 184 -0.15 2.91 -13.35
C HIS A 184 0.37 1.84 -12.37
N PHE A 185 0.79 0.70 -12.89
CA PHE A 185 1.38 -0.39 -12.11
C PHE A 185 2.42 -1.16 -12.95
N PRO A 186 3.40 -1.85 -12.31
CA PRO A 186 4.48 -2.55 -13.01
C PRO A 186 3.99 -3.84 -13.66
N LYS A 187 4.79 -4.34 -14.60
CA LYS A 187 4.50 -5.56 -15.37
C LYS A 187 4.96 -6.86 -14.69
N ASN A 188 5.12 -6.86 -13.36
CA ASN A 188 5.52 -8.05 -12.63
C ASN A 188 4.44 -9.14 -12.70
N ASP A 189 4.80 -10.34 -13.12
CA ASP A 189 3.86 -11.45 -13.34
C ASP A 189 3.03 -11.83 -12.11
N PHE A 190 3.57 -11.62 -10.91
CA PHE A 190 2.86 -11.87 -9.65
C PHE A 190 1.85 -10.78 -9.29
N GLY A 191 1.92 -9.60 -9.90
CA GLY A 191 1.06 -8.43 -9.64
C GLY A 191 -0.21 -8.41 -10.49
N LEU A 192 -0.70 -7.18 -10.74
CA LEU A 192 -1.99 -6.94 -11.39
C LEU A 192 -2.02 -7.25 -12.89
N VAL A 193 -0.85 -7.19 -13.59
CA VAL A 193 -0.79 -7.36 -15.04
C VAL A 193 -1.39 -8.70 -15.45
N LYS A 194 -2.33 -8.70 -16.40
CA LYS A 194 -3.02 -9.90 -16.90
C LYS A 194 -3.42 -10.84 -15.76
N PHE A 195 -4.12 -10.29 -14.76
CA PHE A 195 -4.35 -10.95 -13.49
C PHE A 195 -4.97 -12.35 -13.61
N ASP A 196 -5.97 -12.51 -14.48
CA ASP A 196 -6.62 -13.78 -14.81
C ASP A 196 -6.21 -14.33 -16.19
N GLY A 197 -5.14 -13.79 -16.77
CA GLY A 197 -4.69 -14.06 -18.13
C GLY A 197 -5.27 -13.09 -19.17
N SER A 198 -6.19 -12.21 -18.79
CA SER A 198 -6.71 -11.13 -19.61
C SER A 198 -6.33 -9.76 -19.06
N ALA A 199 -6.58 -8.70 -19.83
CA ALA A 199 -6.40 -7.30 -19.37
C ALA A 199 -7.56 -6.93 -18.42
N LEU A 200 -7.46 -7.34 -17.14
CA LEU A 200 -8.49 -7.13 -16.14
C LEU A 200 -8.41 -5.72 -15.53
N TYR A 201 -7.22 -5.29 -15.13
CA TYR A 201 -6.96 -3.98 -14.51
C TYR A 201 -6.51 -2.94 -15.51
N GLU A 202 -5.78 -3.34 -16.55
CA GLU A 202 -5.24 -2.49 -17.59
C GLU A 202 -6.14 -2.41 -18.83
N TYR A 203 -5.87 -1.43 -19.71
CA TYR A 203 -6.43 -1.44 -21.06
C TYR A 203 -5.86 -2.60 -21.87
N ALA A 204 -6.71 -3.26 -22.67
CA ALA A 204 -6.28 -4.35 -23.55
C ALA A 204 -5.43 -3.87 -24.74
N ASP A 205 -5.64 -2.63 -25.19
CA ASP A 205 -4.87 -1.98 -26.26
C ASP A 205 -3.64 -1.30 -25.68
N ASP A 206 -2.44 -1.84 -25.93
CA ASP A 206 -1.17 -1.34 -25.43
C ASP A 206 -0.84 0.09 -25.91
N ARG A 207 -1.48 0.59 -26.94
CA ARG A 207 -1.28 1.98 -27.41
C ARG A 207 -1.75 3.00 -26.37
N ILE A 208 -2.77 2.64 -25.56
CA ILE A 208 -3.31 3.47 -24.49
C ILE A 208 -3.12 2.84 -23.10
N GLY A 209 -2.78 1.56 -23.06
CA GLY A 209 -2.62 0.75 -21.84
C GLY A 209 -1.20 0.64 -21.34
N GLU A 210 -0.24 1.36 -21.94
CA GLU A 210 1.16 1.27 -21.54
C GLU A 210 1.88 2.63 -21.57
N HIS A 211 2.54 2.95 -20.45
CA HIS A 211 3.55 3.99 -20.39
C HIS A 211 4.89 3.46 -20.87
N LYS A 212 5.19 3.63 -22.14
CA LYS A 212 6.40 3.07 -22.77
C LYS A 212 7.70 3.54 -22.11
N ALA A 213 7.77 4.80 -21.68
CA ALA A 213 8.96 5.38 -21.06
C ALA A 213 9.24 4.75 -19.66
N TRP A 214 8.20 4.34 -18.94
CA TRP A 214 8.32 3.75 -17.60
C TRP A 214 8.19 2.22 -17.58
N GLY A 215 7.77 1.64 -18.70
CA GLY A 215 7.53 0.20 -18.80
C GLY A 215 6.36 -0.32 -17.96
N THR A 216 5.40 0.54 -17.64
CA THR A 216 4.27 0.24 -16.76
C THR A 216 2.95 0.15 -17.52
N LYS A 217 1.95 -0.52 -16.93
CA LYS A 217 0.57 -0.57 -17.44
C LYS A 217 -0.26 0.56 -16.87
N VAL A 218 -1.23 1.05 -17.66
CA VAL A 218 -2.20 2.07 -17.26
C VAL A 218 -3.49 1.40 -16.82
N PHE A 219 -4.03 1.83 -15.68
CA PHE A 219 -5.33 1.36 -15.21
C PHE A 219 -6.46 1.71 -16.18
N ASN A 220 -7.37 0.76 -16.41
CA ASN A 220 -8.52 0.96 -17.28
C ASN A 220 -9.63 1.74 -16.56
N TYR A 221 -9.56 3.05 -16.56
CA TYR A 221 -10.56 3.93 -15.92
C TYR A 221 -11.94 3.88 -16.55
N LYS A 222 -12.12 3.24 -17.73
CA LYS A 222 -13.44 2.99 -18.32
C LYS A 222 -14.14 1.80 -17.66
N CYS A 223 -13.41 0.93 -16.98
CA CYS A 223 -13.94 -0.20 -16.23
C CYS A 223 -14.36 0.25 -14.83
N LYS A 224 -15.67 0.20 -14.53
CA LYS A 224 -16.22 0.63 -13.22
C LYS A 224 -15.61 -0.13 -12.04
N GLN A 225 -15.32 -1.42 -12.21
CA GLN A 225 -14.69 -2.25 -11.18
C GLN A 225 -13.27 -1.80 -10.85
N VAL A 226 -12.51 -1.38 -11.86
CA VAL A 226 -11.15 -0.82 -11.68
C VAL A 226 -11.22 0.53 -10.98
N VAL A 227 -12.14 1.39 -11.38
CA VAL A 227 -12.37 2.68 -10.68
C VAL A 227 -12.76 2.44 -9.23
N GLN A 228 -13.68 1.50 -8.96
CA GLN A 228 -14.08 1.17 -7.58
C GLN A 228 -12.91 0.60 -6.76
N PHE A 229 -12.08 -0.25 -7.36
CA PHE A 229 -10.85 -0.77 -6.72
C PHE A 229 -9.92 0.36 -6.28
N LEU A 230 -9.69 1.34 -7.16
CA LEU A 230 -8.85 2.50 -6.85
C LEU A 230 -9.49 3.40 -5.77
N ILE A 231 -10.81 3.67 -5.87
CA ILE A 231 -11.53 4.43 -4.83
C ILE A 231 -11.44 3.72 -3.48
N ASN A 232 -11.64 2.41 -3.44
CA ASN A 232 -11.52 1.63 -2.20
C ASN A 232 -10.10 1.71 -1.61
N SER A 233 -9.07 1.71 -2.47
CA SER A 233 -7.69 1.92 -2.00
C SER A 233 -7.50 3.31 -1.40
N ALA A 234 -7.99 4.37 -2.05
CA ALA A 234 -7.92 5.71 -1.49
C ALA A 234 -8.63 5.82 -0.12
N LEU A 235 -9.84 5.27 -0.03
CA LEU A 235 -10.62 5.25 1.23
C LEU A 235 -9.95 4.41 2.34
N PHE A 236 -9.19 3.40 1.98
CA PHE A 236 -8.45 2.59 2.94
C PHE A 236 -7.33 3.39 3.63
N TRP A 237 -6.70 4.32 2.91
CA TRP A 237 -5.61 5.14 3.42
C TRP A 237 -6.06 6.41 4.15
N LEU A 238 -7.32 6.83 4.01
CA LEU A 238 -7.90 8.04 4.64
C LEU A 238 -8.44 7.76 6.05
#